data_f8fddced81fa496429ec60b9525c4995
#
_entry.id   f8fddced81fa496429ec60b9525c4995
#
_cell.length_a   1.000
_cell.length_b   1.000
_cell.length_c   1.000
_cell.angle_alpha   90.00
_cell.angle_beta   90.00
_cell.angle_gamma   90.00
#
_symmetry.space_group_name_H-M   'P 1'
#
loop_
_entity.id
_entity.type
_entity.pdbx_description
1 polymer ?
#
loop_
_entity_poly.entity_id
_entity_poly.type
_entity_poly.pdbx_seq_one_letter_code
_entity_poly.pdbx_strand_id
1 'polypeptide(L)'
;YSSNVMIMERGPELLTESFGFLRGVVDSPDISLNLSRETLQEDHFLKAIAAQIQKRVKAELEDMRDNERDLYEEFFGLFGRIFKFAIYATFGAQNAELEDLLMFFTANSDTPLTLREYRDKMPSNQPCIFFASGNDAAEKLEASPSVNAVTNRGFDVLLCTDSIDEFALMTLREYDSVPIRNVSSDDLGLEDEAEIAFVAQTNAANARLFDALRNMLGDEVVEITATSRLNEIPACISAKGPVSLGMEKYFANSGRDNGTPQVQHVLELNPRHRIFSTLKQAFDNGDEALVKRYATVLYDQSLLAEGLPIKDMPSYAKAVYELM
;
A
#
# COMPACT_ATOMS: atom_id res chain seq x y z
N TYR A 1 -41.94 -4.26 0.29
CA TYR A 1 -43.35 -4.40 0.07
C TYR A 1 -43.66 -5.80 -0.44
N SER A 2 -44.89 -6.26 -0.17
CA SER A 2 -45.44 -7.45 -0.80
C SER A 2 -46.83 -7.08 -1.28
N SER A 3 -47.10 -7.18 -2.58
CA SER A 3 -48.35 -6.80 -3.22
C SER A 3 -48.85 -5.40 -2.78
N ASN A 4 -47.98 -4.40 -2.82
CA ASN A 4 -48.20 -3.02 -2.39
C ASN A 4 -48.42 -2.83 -0.87
N VAL A 5 -48.23 -3.86 -0.04
CA VAL A 5 -48.32 -3.75 1.42
C VAL A 5 -46.91 -3.63 1.99
N MET A 6 -46.65 -2.60 2.79
CA MET A 6 -45.36 -2.42 3.42
C MET A 6 -45.12 -3.48 4.50
N ILE A 7 -44.09 -4.31 4.32
CA ILE A 7 -43.66 -5.32 5.30
C ILE A 7 -42.60 -4.75 6.22
N MET A 8 -41.65 -4.03 5.65
CA MET A 8 -40.52 -3.43 6.37
C MET A 8 -40.18 -2.05 5.79
N GLU A 9 -39.84 -1.11 6.65
CA GLU A 9 -39.36 0.22 6.26
C GLU A 9 -37.88 0.18 5.78
N ARG A 10 -37.11 -0.73 6.37
CA ARG A 10 -35.66 -0.90 6.05
C ARG A 10 -35.37 -2.38 5.89
N GLY A 11 -34.81 -2.75 4.74
CA GLY A 11 -34.39 -4.13 4.41
C GLY A 11 -32.87 -4.23 4.27
N PRO A 12 -32.11 -4.28 5.39
CA PRO A 12 -30.65 -4.36 5.35
C PRO A 12 -30.16 -5.66 4.69
N GLU A 13 -31.03 -6.66 4.60
CA GLU A 13 -30.75 -7.95 3.96
C GLU A 13 -30.70 -7.86 2.42
N LEU A 14 -31.22 -6.77 1.83
CA LEU A 14 -31.30 -6.60 0.37
C LEU A 14 -30.02 -6.06 -0.26
N LEU A 15 -29.21 -5.33 0.51
CA LEU A 15 -27.99 -4.72 0.03
C LEU A 15 -26.87 -4.90 1.06
N THR A 16 -25.67 -5.20 0.56
CA THR A 16 -24.46 -5.14 1.38
C THR A 16 -24.12 -3.68 1.71
N GLU A 17 -23.35 -3.46 2.77
CA GLU A 17 -22.92 -2.11 3.17
C GLU A 17 -22.13 -1.40 2.07
N SER A 18 -21.44 -2.15 1.20
CA SER A 18 -20.73 -1.64 0.04
C SER A 18 -21.62 -0.86 -0.94
N PHE A 19 -22.92 -1.20 -1.01
CA PHE A 19 -23.89 -0.50 -1.85
C PHE A 19 -24.87 0.37 -1.03
N GLY A 20 -24.51 0.71 0.20
CA GLY A 20 -25.33 1.50 1.12
C GLY A 20 -25.69 2.92 0.66
N PHE A 21 -25.07 3.41 -0.41
CA PHE A 21 -25.43 4.69 -1.06
C PHE A 21 -26.72 4.62 -1.86
N LEU A 22 -27.21 3.41 -2.20
CA LEU A 22 -28.45 3.23 -2.95
C LEU A 22 -29.69 3.49 -2.09
N ARG A 23 -30.73 3.99 -2.74
CA ARG A 23 -32.04 4.18 -2.18
C ARG A 23 -33.08 3.59 -3.13
N GLY A 24 -34.09 2.93 -2.59
CA GLY A 24 -35.14 2.34 -3.42
C GLY A 24 -36.15 1.56 -2.60
N VAL A 25 -37.08 0.95 -3.31
CA VAL A 25 -38.10 0.07 -2.75
C VAL A 25 -38.15 -1.21 -3.56
N VAL A 26 -38.44 -2.31 -2.88
CA VAL A 26 -38.68 -3.62 -3.50
C VAL A 26 -40.11 -4.01 -3.21
N ASP A 27 -40.89 -4.36 -4.23
CA ASP A 27 -42.21 -4.96 -4.11
C ASP A 27 -42.22 -6.31 -4.84
N SER A 28 -42.55 -7.37 -4.13
CA SER A 28 -42.65 -8.72 -4.69
C SER A 28 -43.79 -9.47 -4.07
N PRO A 29 -44.69 -10.05 -4.91
CA PRO A 29 -45.81 -10.86 -4.41
C PRO A 29 -45.35 -12.19 -3.77
N ASP A 30 -44.13 -12.61 -4.05
CA ASP A 30 -43.56 -13.87 -3.55
C ASP A 30 -43.07 -13.77 -2.10
N ILE A 31 -42.97 -12.56 -1.56
CA ILE A 31 -42.64 -12.34 -0.14
C ILE A 31 -43.91 -12.50 0.70
N SER A 32 -43.88 -13.43 1.68
CA SER A 32 -45.01 -13.69 2.52
C SER A 32 -45.35 -12.51 3.46
N LEU A 33 -46.60 -12.13 3.57
CA LEU A 33 -47.09 -11.08 4.45
C LEU A 33 -47.00 -11.43 5.96
N ASN A 34 -46.85 -12.70 6.31
CA ASN A 34 -46.87 -13.19 7.69
C ASN A 34 -45.48 -13.50 8.26
N LEU A 35 -44.42 -12.98 7.66
CA LEU A 35 -43.05 -13.24 8.11
C LEU A 35 -42.67 -12.35 9.29
N SER A 36 -42.16 -12.95 10.38
CA SER A 36 -41.43 -12.24 11.42
C SER A 36 -40.06 -11.78 10.86
N ARG A 37 -39.46 -10.77 11.49
CA ARG A 37 -38.13 -10.26 11.08
C ARG A 37 -37.05 -11.35 11.06
N GLU A 38 -37.13 -12.30 11.97
CA GLU A 38 -36.19 -13.45 12.06
C GLU A 38 -36.41 -14.44 10.91
N THR A 39 -37.67 -14.65 10.48
CA THR A 39 -37.99 -15.54 9.37
C THR A 39 -37.65 -14.95 8.01
N LEU A 40 -37.67 -13.61 7.88
CA LEU A 40 -37.26 -12.89 6.67
C LEU A 40 -35.77 -13.07 6.35
N GLN A 41 -34.91 -13.15 7.36
CA GLN A 41 -33.46 -13.33 7.17
C GLN A 41 -33.10 -14.71 6.59
N GLU A 42 -33.95 -15.70 6.77
CA GLU A 42 -33.77 -17.06 6.22
C GLU A 42 -34.52 -17.30 4.90
N ASP A 43 -35.34 -16.33 4.46
CA ASP A 43 -36.14 -16.44 3.24
C ASP A 43 -35.23 -16.50 1.99
N HIS A 44 -35.30 -17.61 1.28
CA HIS A 44 -34.53 -17.84 0.06
C HIS A 44 -34.95 -16.93 -1.10
N PHE A 45 -36.21 -16.45 -1.15
CA PHE A 45 -36.67 -15.49 -2.14
C PHE A 45 -36.01 -14.11 -1.89
N LEU A 46 -35.94 -13.70 -0.62
CA LEU A 46 -35.28 -12.45 -0.25
C LEU A 46 -33.78 -12.47 -0.61
N LYS A 47 -33.10 -13.59 -0.33
CA LYS A 47 -31.68 -13.79 -0.73
C LYS A 47 -31.51 -13.77 -2.26
N ALA A 48 -32.43 -14.38 -3.00
CA ALA A 48 -32.40 -14.36 -4.46
C ALA A 48 -32.61 -12.94 -5.02
N ILE A 49 -33.57 -12.17 -4.44
CA ILE A 49 -33.79 -10.78 -4.79
C ILE A 49 -32.54 -9.95 -4.48
N ALA A 50 -31.96 -10.09 -3.30
CA ALA A 50 -30.73 -9.40 -2.91
C ALA A 50 -29.58 -9.67 -3.89
N ALA A 51 -29.36 -10.93 -4.25
CA ALA A 51 -28.32 -11.31 -5.22
C ALA A 51 -28.58 -10.69 -6.60
N GLN A 52 -29.82 -10.61 -7.06
CA GLN A 52 -30.16 -9.98 -8.33
C GLN A 52 -29.96 -8.46 -8.30
N ILE A 53 -30.30 -7.80 -7.20
CA ILE A 53 -30.06 -6.36 -7.01
C ILE A 53 -28.57 -6.08 -7.05
N GLN A 54 -27.77 -6.80 -6.27
CA GLN A 54 -26.31 -6.63 -6.21
C GLN A 54 -25.66 -6.85 -7.58
N LYS A 55 -26.07 -7.92 -8.28
CA LYS A 55 -25.59 -8.19 -9.64
C LYS A 55 -25.95 -7.06 -10.61
N ARG A 56 -27.18 -6.51 -10.52
CA ARG A 56 -27.59 -5.41 -11.40
C ARG A 56 -26.84 -4.12 -11.09
N VAL A 57 -26.68 -3.80 -9.81
CA VAL A 57 -25.90 -2.63 -9.37
C VAL A 57 -24.45 -2.72 -9.86
N LYS A 58 -23.80 -3.87 -9.68
CA LYS A 58 -22.44 -4.10 -10.19
C LYS A 58 -22.39 -3.87 -11.71
N ALA A 59 -23.31 -4.45 -12.47
CA ALA A 59 -23.36 -4.29 -13.91
C ALA A 59 -23.55 -2.84 -14.37
N GLU A 60 -24.39 -2.06 -13.68
CA GLU A 60 -24.58 -0.63 -13.98
C GLU A 60 -23.31 0.19 -13.65
N LEU A 61 -22.61 -0.14 -12.55
CA LEU A 61 -21.35 0.51 -12.22
C LEU A 61 -20.23 0.16 -13.21
N GLU A 62 -20.19 -1.09 -13.67
CA GLU A 62 -19.26 -1.52 -14.73
C GLU A 62 -19.58 -0.82 -16.06
N ASP A 63 -20.86 -0.70 -16.43
CA ASP A 63 -21.27 0.02 -17.62
C ASP A 63 -20.91 1.51 -17.56
N MET A 64 -21.17 2.15 -16.41
CA MET A 64 -20.77 3.55 -16.15
C MET A 64 -19.25 3.72 -16.25
N ARG A 65 -18.47 2.79 -15.66
CA ARG A 65 -17.00 2.79 -15.73
C ARG A 65 -16.50 2.71 -17.19
N ASP A 66 -17.12 1.88 -18.01
CA ASP A 66 -16.65 1.56 -19.34
C ASP A 66 -17.17 2.55 -20.40
N ASN A 67 -18.35 3.13 -20.22
CA ASN A 67 -19.04 3.96 -21.21
C ASN A 67 -19.27 5.41 -20.80
N GLU A 68 -19.19 5.73 -19.50
CA GLU A 68 -19.41 7.07 -18.93
C GLU A 68 -18.31 7.42 -17.92
N ARG A 69 -17.05 7.34 -18.37
CA ARG A 69 -15.87 7.41 -17.54
C ARG A 69 -15.83 8.61 -16.58
N ASP A 70 -16.10 9.81 -17.09
CA ASP A 70 -16.07 11.04 -16.27
C ASP A 70 -17.08 10.97 -15.11
N LEU A 71 -18.27 10.41 -15.40
CA LEU A 71 -19.30 10.22 -14.39
C LEU A 71 -18.90 9.16 -13.35
N TYR A 72 -18.24 8.10 -13.82
CA TYR A 72 -17.75 7.06 -12.91
C TYR A 72 -16.62 7.57 -12.01
N GLU A 73 -15.72 8.42 -12.50
CA GLU A 73 -14.66 9.04 -11.71
C GLU A 73 -15.24 9.96 -10.62
N GLU A 74 -16.27 10.76 -10.96
CA GLU A 74 -16.98 11.57 -9.98
C GLU A 74 -17.67 10.69 -8.92
N PHE A 75 -18.38 9.65 -9.36
CA PHE A 75 -19.01 8.66 -8.47
C PHE A 75 -17.98 7.99 -7.56
N PHE A 76 -16.87 7.52 -8.13
CA PHE A 76 -15.82 6.83 -7.37
C PHE A 76 -15.12 7.78 -6.37
N GLY A 77 -14.96 9.04 -6.72
CA GLY A 77 -14.45 10.07 -5.80
C GLY A 77 -15.31 10.24 -4.55
N LEU A 78 -16.64 10.05 -4.69
CA LEU A 78 -17.59 10.14 -3.57
C LEU A 78 -17.75 8.83 -2.78
N PHE A 79 -17.75 7.70 -3.45
CA PHE A 79 -18.15 6.41 -2.87
C PHE A 79 -17.07 5.32 -2.91
N GLY A 80 -15.99 5.49 -3.66
CA GLY A 80 -14.95 4.47 -3.84
C GLY A 80 -14.30 4.01 -2.53
N ARG A 81 -14.22 4.90 -1.54
CA ARG A 81 -13.75 4.56 -0.20
C ARG A 81 -14.60 3.49 0.48
N ILE A 82 -15.90 3.44 0.20
CA ILE A 82 -16.82 2.43 0.74
C ILE A 82 -16.46 1.05 0.19
N PHE A 83 -16.12 0.95 -1.10
CA PHE A 83 -15.70 -0.31 -1.72
C PHE A 83 -14.39 -0.83 -1.12
N LYS A 84 -13.40 0.05 -0.98
CA LYS A 84 -12.11 -0.26 -0.37
C LYS A 84 -12.28 -0.73 1.09
N PHE A 85 -13.12 -0.03 1.85
CA PHE A 85 -13.44 -0.42 3.22
C PHE A 85 -14.17 -1.78 3.28
N ALA A 86 -15.11 -2.05 2.37
CA ALA A 86 -15.84 -3.31 2.33
C ALA A 86 -14.92 -4.50 2.04
N ILE A 87 -13.96 -4.37 1.13
CA ILE A 87 -12.92 -5.39 0.89
C ILE A 87 -12.17 -5.71 2.19
N TYR A 88 -11.69 -4.68 2.88
CA TYR A 88 -10.97 -4.83 4.14
C TYR A 88 -11.84 -5.43 5.24
N ALA A 89 -13.02 -4.86 5.49
CA ALA A 89 -13.92 -5.25 6.59
C ALA A 89 -14.47 -6.67 6.45
N THR A 90 -14.60 -7.17 5.22
CA THR A 90 -15.07 -8.53 4.93
C THR A 90 -13.93 -9.54 4.78
N PHE A 91 -12.68 -9.12 5.07
CA PHE A 91 -11.49 -9.96 4.89
C PHE A 91 -11.39 -10.58 3.48
N GLY A 92 -11.79 -9.81 2.47
CA GLY A 92 -11.75 -10.23 1.07
C GLY A 92 -12.94 -11.03 0.58
N ALA A 93 -13.97 -11.27 1.39
CA ALA A 93 -15.15 -12.01 0.94
C ALA A 93 -15.92 -11.32 -0.21
N GLN A 94 -15.73 -10.00 -0.38
CA GLN A 94 -16.31 -9.22 -1.48
C GLN A 94 -15.31 -8.85 -2.58
N ASN A 95 -14.11 -9.45 -2.61
CA ASN A 95 -13.10 -9.12 -3.63
C ASN A 95 -13.65 -9.24 -5.04
N ALA A 96 -14.18 -10.40 -5.43
CA ALA A 96 -14.71 -10.68 -6.76
C ALA A 96 -15.87 -9.75 -7.19
N GLU A 97 -16.54 -9.14 -6.23
CA GLU A 97 -17.63 -8.19 -6.51
C GLU A 97 -17.11 -6.78 -6.74
N LEU A 98 -16.01 -6.38 -6.06
CA LEU A 98 -15.60 -4.99 -5.94
C LEU A 98 -14.26 -4.67 -6.61
N GLU A 99 -13.36 -5.64 -6.80
CA GLU A 99 -12.00 -5.39 -7.28
C GLU A 99 -11.95 -4.69 -8.65
N ASP A 100 -12.85 -5.05 -9.58
CA ASP A 100 -12.95 -4.42 -10.90
C ASP A 100 -13.52 -2.99 -10.86
N LEU A 101 -14.11 -2.59 -9.74
CA LEU A 101 -14.68 -1.26 -9.52
C LEU A 101 -13.67 -0.29 -8.89
N LEU A 102 -12.52 -0.78 -8.43
CA LEU A 102 -11.52 0.08 -7.78
C LEU A 102 -10.73 0.89 -8.80
N MET A 103 -10.42 2.13 -8.40
CA MET A 103 -9.56 3.03 -9.17
C MET A 103 -8.46 3.61 -8.29
N PHE A 104 -7.30 3.83 -8.91
CA PHE A 104 -6.12 4.41 -8.28
C PHE A 104 -5.40 5.34 -9.26
N PHE A 105 -4.81 6.41 -8.76
CA PHE A 105 -3.80 7.14 -9.51
C PHE A 105 -2.55 6.28 -9.65
N THR A 106 -1.73 6.55 -10.66
CA THR A 106 -0.46 5.86 -10.86
C THR A 106 0.66 6.86 -11.14
N ALA A 107 1.91 6.42 -11.00
CA ALA A 107 3.06 7.28 -11.25
C ALA A 107 3.20 7.68 -12.74
N ASN A 108 2.58 6.94 -13.66
CA ASN A 108 2.68 7.17 -15.09
C ASN A 108 1.36 7.63 -15.74
N SER A 109 0.34 8.01 -14.95
CA SER A 109 -0.96 8.45 -15.48
C SER A 109 -1.55 9.62 -14.68
N ASP A 110 -1.92 10.67 -15.39
CA ASP A 110 -2.61 11.84 -14.82
C ASP A 110 -4.07 11.55 -14.45
N THR A 111 -4.64 10.45 -14.94
CA THR A 111 -6.00 10.01 -14.64
C THR A 111 -5.98 8.68 -13.88
N PRO A 112 -6.95 8.47 -12.98
CA PRO A 112 -7.00 7.22 -12.22
C PRO A 112 -7.30 6.03 -13.15
N LEU A 113 -6.67 4.89 -12.87
CA LEU A 113 -6.82 3.64 -13.59
C LEU A 113 -7.51 2.59 -12.72
N THR A 114 -8.30 1.71 -13.34
CA THR A 114 -8.75 0.48 -12.68
C THR A 114 -7.59 -0.52 -12.59
N LEU A 115 -7.74 -1.54 -11.73
CA LEU A 115 -6.75 -2.62 -11.66
C LEU A 115 -6.61 -3.36 -12.99
N ARG A 116 -7.70 -3.49 -13.75
CA ARG A 116 -7.69 -4.08 -15.10
C ARG A 116 -6.87 -3.24 -16.07
N GLU A 117 -7.12 -1.94 -16.14
CA GLU A 117 -6.39 -1.02 -17.01
C GLU A 117 -4.90 -0.95 -16.66
N TYR A 118 -4.57 -1.00 -15.37
CA TYR A 118 -3.18 -1.12 -14.94
C TYR A 118 -2.58 -2.44 -15.43
N ARG A 119 -3.28 -3.56 -15.23
CA ARG A 119 -2.85 -4.89 -15.65
C ARG A 119 -2.62 -4.99 -17.15
N ASP A 120 -3.51 -4.39 -17.95
CA ASP A 120 -3.42 -4.37 -19.42
C ASP A 120 -2.22 -3.56 -19.93
N LYS A 121 -1.79 -2.54 -19.16
CA LYS A 121 -0.61 -1.70 -19.47
C LYS A 121 0.69 -2.27 -18.91
N MET A 122 0.63 -3.28 -18.05
CA MET A 122 1.83 -3.87 -17.42
C MET A 122 2.78 -4.45 -18.46
N PRO A 123 4.09 -4.11 -18.38
CA PRO A 123 5.12 -4.82 -19.13
C PRO A 123 5.16 -6.30 -18.75
N SER A 124 5.44 -7.16 -19.74
CA SER A 124 5.45 -8.62 -19.57
C SER A 124 6.49 -9.13 -18.55
N ASN A 125 7.51 -8.35 -18.27
CA ASN A 125 8.55 -8.62 -17.28
C ASN A 125 8.31 -7.98 -15.91
N GLN A 126 7.18 -7.29 -15.71
CA GLN A 126 6.81 -6.75 -14.42
C GLN A 126 6.27 -7.87 -13.53
N PRO A 127 6.87 -8.14 -12.34
CA PRO A 127 6.55 -9.34 -11.56
C PRO A 127 5.26 -9.22 -10.76
N CYS A 128 4.81 -8.00 -10.45
CA CYS A 128 3.63 -7.76 -9.61
C CYS A 128 3.03 -6.38 -9.87
N ILE A 129 1.83 -6.15 -9.35
CA ILE A 129 1.21 -4.83 -9.26
C ILE A 129 1.86 -4.12 -8.07
N PHE A 130 2.56 -3.04 -8.35
CA PHE A 130 3.22 -2.24 -7.31
C PHE A 130 2.29 -1.15 -6.80
N PHE A 131 2.34 -0.88 -5.50
CA PHE A 131 1.67 0.27 -4.92
C PHE A 131 2.54 0.96 -3.87
N ALA A 132 2.42 2.27 -3.79
CA ALA A 132 2.95 3.10 -2.72
C ALA A 132 1.79 3.65 -1.89
N SER A 133 1.92 3.67 -0.58
CA SER A 133 0.88 4.15 0.33
C SER A 133 1.39 5.25 1.27
N GLY A 134 0.51 6.21 1.57
CA GLY A 134 0.76 7.27 2.53
C GLY A 134 -0.44 8.21 2.61
N ASN A 135 -0.47 9.05 3.65
CA ASN A 135 -1.47 10.12 3.79
C ASN A 135 -1.01 11.42 3.11
N ASP A 136 -0.06 11.32 2.21
CA ASP A 136 0.51 12.42 1.47
C ASP A 136 -0.21 12.61 0.11
N ALA A 137 -0.01 13.78 -0.49
CA ALA A 137 -0.43 14.01 -1.87
C ALA A 137 0.32 13.06 -2.83
N ALA A 138 -0.31 12.75 -3.97
CA ALA A 138 0.24 11.80 -4.95
C ALA A 138 1.66 12.18 -5.39
N GLU A 139 1.92 13.47 -5.60
CA GLU A 139 3.24 14.00 -6.02
C GLU A 139 4.36 13.69 -5.01
N LYS A 140 4.04 13.65 -3.72
CA LYS A 140 5.02 13.28 -2.69
C LYS A 140 5.30 11.78 -2.67
N LEU A 141 4.27 10.95 -2.88
CA LEU A 141 4.44 9.51 -2.99
C LEU A 141 5.27 9.17 -4.23
N GLU A 142 4.98 9.80 -5.36
CA GLU A 142 5.72 9.65 -6.60
C GLU A 142 7.22 10.00 -6.44
N ALA A 143 7.53 11.05 -5.67
CA ALA A 143 8.90 11.48 -5.41
C ALA A 143 9.67 10.59 -4.43
N SER A 144 9.04 9.59 -3.82
CA SER A 144 9.72 8.73 -2.83
C SER A 144 10.80 7.83 -3.47
N PRO A 145 11.88 7.52 -2.72
CA PRO A 145 12.93 6.63 -3.20
C PRO A 145 12.42 5.25 -3.61
N SER A 146 11.46 4.72 -2.87
CA SER A 146 10.86 3.41 -3.11
C SER A 146 10.07 3.37 -4.43
N VAL A 147 9.32 4.43 -4.75
CA VAL A 147 8.61 4.55 -6.04
C VAL A 147 9.63 4.71 -7.17
N ASN A 148 10.63 5.59 -6.99
CA ASN A 148 11.67 5.81 -7.99
C ASN A 148 12.46 4.54 -8.33
N ALA A 149 12.69 3.65 -7.35
CA ALA A 149 13.37 2.37 -7.58
C ALA A 149 12.60 1.45 -8.54
N VAL A 150 11.28 1.55 -8.58
CA VAL A 150 10.38 0.78 -9.45
C VAL A 150 10.20 1.46 -10.81
N THR A 151 9.91 2.76 -10.82
CA THR A 151 9.67 3.53 -12.06
C THR A 151 10.91 3.64 -12.94
N ASN A 152 12.12 3.73 -12.34
CA ASN A 152 13.38 3.70 -13.08
C ASN A 152 13.65 2.38 -13.83
N ARG A 153 12.93 1.31 -13.49
CA ARG A 153 12.94 0.04 -14.23
C ARG A 153 11.88 -0.03 -15.34
N GLY A 154 11.12 1.06 -15.52
CA GLY A 154 10.06 1.17 -16.52
C GLY A 154 8.73 0.55 -16.09
N PHE A 155 8.55 0.31 -14.81
CA PHE A 155 7.31 -0.22 -14.24
C PHE A 155 6.44 0.92 -13.69
N ASP A 156 5.13 0.68 -13.58
CA ASP A 156 4.21 1.63 -12.99
C ASP A 156 3.89 1.29 -11.54
N VAL A 157 3.41 2.29 -10.77
CA VAL A 157 3.11 2.16 -9.34
C VAL A 157 1.77 2.81 -9.04
N LEU A 158 0.85 2.11 -8.38
CA LEU A 158 -0.38 2.68 -7.85
C LEU A 158 -0.06 3.63 -6.70
N LEU A 159 -0.59 4.84 -6.74
CA LEU A 159 -0.40 5.87 -5.71
C LEU A 159 -1.62 5.90 -4.78
N CYS A 160 -1.46 5.34 -3.60
CA CYS A 160 -2.49 5.18 -2.59
C CYS A 160 -2.45 6.33 -1.60
N THR A 161 -3.28 7.35 -1.82
CA THR A 161 -3.32 8.57 -1.01
C THR A 161 -4.29 8.51 0.17
N ASP A 162 -5.17 7.51 0.19
CA ASP A 162 -6.06 7.23 1.33
C ASP A 162 -5.52 6.03 2.12
N SER A 163 -5.51 6.12 3.44
CA SER A 163 -5.06 5.04 4.32
C SER A 163 -5.79 3.71 4.11
N ILE A 164 -7.06 3.74 3.68
CA ILE A 164 -7.82 2.53 3.38
C ILE A 164 -7.33 1.79 2.14
N ASP A 165 -6.65 2.48 1.23
CA ASP A 165 -6.15 1.88 -0.02
C ASP A 165 -5.19 0.73 0.27
N GLU A 166 -4.24 0.94 1.16
CA GLU A 166 -3.28 -0.08 1.55
C GLU A 166 -3.96 -1.29 2.18
N PHE A 167 -4.89 -1.07 3.11
CA PHE A 167 -5.62 -2.16 3.75
C PHE A 167 -6.45 -2.97 2.74
N ALA A 168 -7.07 -2.30 1.77
CA ALA A 168 -7.80 -2.96 0.69
C ALA A 168 -6.88 -3.79 -0.20
N LEU A 169 -5.76 -3.22 -0.68
CA LEU A 169 -4.80 -3.90 -1.56
C LEU A 169 -4.10 -5.06 -0.85
N MET A 170 -3.74 -4.91 0.42
CA MET A 170 -3.18 -6.00 1.22
C MET A 170 -4.19 -7.12 1.49
N THR A 171 -5.49 -6.80 1.51
CA THR A 171 -6.56 -7.79 1.64
C THR A 171 -6.80 -8.50 0.30
N LEU A 172 -6.76 -7.78 -0.81
CA LEU A 172 -6.84 -8.36 -2.16
C LEU A 172 -5.69 -9.33 -2.44
N ARG A 173 -4.44 -8.96 -2.08
CA ARG A 173 -3.19 -9.72 -2.27
C ARG A 173 -2.77 -9.95 -3.71
N GLU A 174 -3.70 -10.20 -4.61
CA GLU A 174 -3.48 -10.42 -6.05
C GLU A 174 -4.68 -9.91 -6.84
N TYR A 175 -4.45 -9.61 -8.12
CA TYR A 175 -5.48 -9.33 -9.10
C TYR A 175 -5.12 -10.05 -10.40
N ASP A 176 -6.07 -10.79 -10.97
CA ASP A 176 -5.84 -11.63 -12.17
C ASP A 176 -4.59 -12.53 -12.02
N SER A 177 -4.44 -13.18 -10.85
CA SER A 177 -3.28 -14.03 -10.49
C SER A 177 -1.93 -13.30 -10.47
N VAL A 178 -1.92 -11.97 -10.49
CA VAL A 178 -0.71 -11.15 -10.35
C VAL A 178 -0.65 -10.62 -8.92
N PRO A 179 0.43 -10.91 -8.17
CA PRO A 179 0.60 -10.43 -6.80
C PRO A 179 0.56 -8.91 -6.72
N ILE A 180 0.03 -8.38 -5.62
CA ILE A 180 0.06 -6.95 -5.29
C ILE A 180 1.09 -6.74 -4.17
N ARG A 181 2.05 -5.81 -4.37
CA ARG A 181 3.14 -5.55 -3.41
C ARG A 181 3.34 -4.07 -3.15
N ASN A 182 3.57 -3.73 -1.88
CA ASN A 182 3.98 -2.40 -1.49
C ASN A 182 5.45 -2.16 -1.89
N VAL A 183 5.74 -1.03 -2.54
CA VAL A 183 7.10 -0.66 -2.97
C VAL A 183 8.07 -0.47 -1.81
N SER A 184 7.57 -0.27 -0.58
CA SER A 184 8.39 -0.20 0.62
C SER A 184 8.75 -1.56 1.23
N SER A 185 8.32 -2.68 0.62
CA SER A 185 8.73 -4.03 1.03
C SER A 185 10.22 -4.27 0.79
N ASP A 186 10.80 -5.13 1.61
CA ASP A 186 12.18 -5.61 1.46
C ASP A 186 12.36 -6.59 0.28
N ASP A 187 11.29 -7.28 -0.15
CA ASP A 187 11.28 -8.20 -1.30
C ASP A 187 10.29 -7.75 -2.37
N LEU A 188 10.78 -7.08 -3.39
CA LEU A 188 10.00 -6.63 -4.55
C LEU A 188 10.08 -7.58 -5.74
N GLY A 189 11.03 -8.51 -5.75
CA GLY A 189 11.29 -9.40 -6.88
C GLY A 189 11.79 -8.66 -8.14
N LEU A 190 12.50 -7.54 -7.94
CA LEU A 190 12.97 -6.68 -9.03
C LEU A 190 14.38 -7.03 -9.51
N GLU A 191 15.14 -7.71 -8.67
CA GLU A 191 16.56 -8.01 -8.91
C GLU A 191 16.70 -9.20 -9.86
N ASP A 192 17.61 -9.08 -10.82
CA ASP A 192 18.05 -10.22 -11.60
C ASP A 192 19.09 -11.08 -10.85
N GLU A 193 19.45 -12.25 -11.41
CA GLU A 193 20.39 -13.18 -10.77
C GLU A 193 21.77 -12.53 -10.50
N ALA A 194 22.23 -11.64 -11.38
CA ALA A 194 23.50 -10.96 -11.23
C ALA A 194 23.44 -9.91 -10.12
N GLU A 195 22.33 -9.19 -10.01
CA GLU A 195 22.06 -8.24 -8.93
C GLU A 195 21.95 -8.95 -7.57
N ILE A 196 21.23 -10.07 -7.51
CA ILE A 196 21.12 -10.90 -6.30
C ILE A 196 22.52 -11.40 -5.87
N ALA A 197 23.32 -11.91 -6.80
CA ALA A 197 24.68 -12.37 -6.52
C ALA A 197 25.58 -11.22 -6.04
N PHE A 198 25.48 -10.05 -6.67
CA PHE A 198 26.23 -8.85 -6.29
C PHE A 198 25.86 -8.38 -4.87
N VAL A 199 24.59 -8.32 -4.54
CA VAL A 199 24.09 -7.94 -3.20
C VAL A 199 24.60 -8.95 -2.16
N ALA A 200 24.47 -10.26 -2.42
CA ALA A 200 24.93 -11.32 -1.52
C ALA A 200 26.44 -11.24 -1.26
N GLN A 201 27.23 -11.05 -2.32
CA GLN A 201 28.68 -10.88 -2.21
C GLN A 201 29.06 -9.62 -1.41
N THR A 202 28.37 -8.52 -1.66
CA THR A 202 28.59 -7.25 -0.97
C THR A 202 28.25 -7.36 0.52
N ASN A 203 27.15 -8.00 0.86
CA ASN A 203 26.74 -8.26 2.24
C ASN A 203 27.78 -9.12 2.97
N ALA A 204 28.23 -10.20 2.36
CA ALA A 204 29.27 -11.05 2.95
C ALA A 204 30.60 -10.30 3.17
N ALA A 205 31.02 -9.48 2.20
CA ALA A 205 32.26 -8.72 2.28
C ALA A 205 32.21 -7.58 3.33
N ASN A 206 31.04 -7.09 3.68
CA ASN A 206 30.85 -5.95 4.58
C ASN A 206 30.09 -6.30 5.87
N ALA A 207 29.93 -7.59 6.19
CA ALA A 207 29.12 -8.04 7.36
C ALA A 207 29.52 -7.35 8.66
N ARG A 208 30.84 -7.19 8.92
CA ARG A 208 31.34 -6.51 10.14
C ARG A 208 30.95 -5.03 10.20
N LEU A 209 30.97 -4.35 9.05
CA LEU A 209 30.52 -2.96 8.95
C LEU A 209 29.03 -2.87 9.23
N PHE A 210 28.20 -3.72 8.62
CA PHE A 210 26.74 -3.72 8.78
C PHE A 210 26.33 -4.06 10.22
N ASP A 211 27.00 -5.02 10.86
CA ASP A 211 26.78 -5.32 12.28
C ASP A 211 27.13 -4.12 13.19
N ALA A 212 28.24 -3.41 12.89
CA ALA A 212 28.63 -2.23 13.65
C ALA A 212 27.62 -1.09 13.48
N LEU A 213 27.17 -0.81 12.26
CA LEU A 213 26.16 0.19 11.98
C LEU A 213 24.82 -0.13 12.70
N ARG A 214 24.37 -1.39 12.63
CA ARG A 214 23.15 -1.84 13.31
C ARG A 214 23.26 -1.65 14.82
N ASN A 215 24.40 -2.00 15.42
CA ASN A 215 24.62 -1.81 16.86
C ASN A 215 24.63 -0.32 17.25
N MET A 216 25.09 0.57 16.36
CA MET A 216 25.08 2.03 16.60
C MET A 216 23.70 2.65 16.48
N LEU A 217 22.84 2.14 15.58
CA LEU A 217 21.45 2.57 15.39
C LEU A 217 20.49 1.93 16.42
N GLY A 218 20.89 0.82 17.05
CA GLY A 218 20.11 0.15 18.09
C GLY A 218 18.85 -0.52 17.57
N ASP A 219 17.78 -0.49 18.38
CA ASP A 219 16.52 -1.21 18.11
C ASP A 219 15.69 -0.59 16.98
N GLU A 220 16.10 0.54 16.43
CA GLU A 220 15.37 1.21 15.36
C GLU A 220 15.53 0.50 14.02
N VAL A 221 16.61 -0.26 13.83
CA VAL A 221 16.94 -0.96 12.59
C VAL A 221 17.19 -2.43 12.88
N VAL A 222 16.36 -3.30 12.31
CA VAL A 222 16.49 -4.76 12.51
C VAL A 222 17.56 -5.37 11.61
N GLU A 223 17.80 -4.75 10.46
CA GLU A 223 18.75 -5.24 9.46
C GLU A 223 19.39 -4.09 8.69
N ILE A 224 20.64 -4.25 8.30
CA ILE A 224 21.32 -3.39 7.33
C ILE A 224 21.83 -4.28 6.21
N THR A 225 21.54 -3.88 4.96
CA THR A 225 21.87 -4.66 3.79
C THR A 225 22.35 -3.76 2.64
N ALA A 226 23.10 -4.31 1.71
CA ALA A 226 23.35 -3.66 0.44
C ALA A 226 22.10 -3.81 -0.47
N THR A 227 21.92 -2.86 -1.38
CA THR A 227 20.87 -2.93 -2.39
C THR A 227 21.39 -2.54 -3.76
N SER A 228 20.81 -3.12 -4.81
CA SER A 228 21.08 -2.76 -6.21
C SER A 228 20.00 -1.83 -6.80
N ARG A 229 18.88 -1.62 -6.07
CA ARG A 229 17.71 -0.89 -6.57
C ARG A 229 17.84 0.63 -6.56
N LEU A 230 18.86 1.16 -5.87
CA LEU A 230 19.13 2.60 -5.81
C LEU A 230 20.14 3.02 -6.88
N ASN A 231 19.83 4.10 -7.60
CA ASN A 231 20.74 4.66 -8.61
C ASN A 231 21.69 5.71 -7.98
N GLU A 232 21.18 6.90 -7.69
CA GLU A 232 21.96 8.04 -7.21
C GLU A 232 21.85 8.27 -5.70
N ILE A 233 20.92 7.60 -5.04
CA ILE A 233 20.64 7.77 -3.61
C ILE A 233 21.54 6.85 -2.80
N PRO A 234 22.18 7.34 -1.70
CA PRO A 234 23.11 6.56 -0.89
C PRO A 234 22.45 5.46 -0.06
N ALA A 235 21.22 5.68 0.39
CA ALA A 235 20.48 4.78 1.25
C ALA A 235 18.98 5.01 1.13
N CYS A 236 18.20 3.98 1.45
CA CYS A 236 16.77 4.06 1.71
C CYS A 236 16.40 3.15 2.88
N ILE A 237 15.15 3.25 3.34
CA ILE A 237 14.58 2.27 4.27
C ILE A 237 13.51 1.46 3.57
N SER A 238 13.36 0.23 4.02
CA SER A 238 12.22 -0.65 3.72
C SER A 238 11.65 -1.23 5.00
N ALA A 239 10.44 -1.77 4.90
CA ALA A 239 9.77 -2.43 6.02
C ALA A 239 9.88 -3.94 5.88
N LYS A 240 10.28 -4.62 6.95
CA LYS A 240 10.29 -6.07 7.05
C LYS A 240 9.09 -6.55 7.85
N GLY A 241 8.38 -7.52 7.30
CA GLY A 241 7.20 -8.10 7.96
C GLY A 241 5.87 -7.48 7.54
N PRO A 242 4.81 -7.64 8.36
CA PRO A 242 3.44 -7.33 7.93
C PRO A 242 3.06 -5.85 8.03
N VAL A 243 3.87 -5.01 8.66
CA VAL A 243 3.59 -3.57 8.84
C VAL A 243 4.46 -2.78 7.89
N SER A 244 3.85 -2.00 7.03
CA SER A 244 4.53 -1.18 6.04
C SER A 244 4.92 0.20 6.58
N LEU A 245 5.78 0.93 5.84
CA LEU A 245 6.09 2.33 6.14
C LEU A 245 4.86 3.23 6.02
N GLY A 246 3.92 2.93 5.11
CA GLY A 246 2.65 3.66 4.99
C GLY A 246 1.76 3.49 6.21
N MET A 247 1.65 2.27 6.73
CA MET A 247 0.96 2.01 7.99
C MET A 247 1.60 2.73 9.17
N GLU A 248 2.93 2.79 9.23
CA GLU A 248 3.65 3.54 10.27
C GLU A 248 3.27 5.02 10.25
N LYS A 249 3.27 5.65 9.06
CA LYS A 249 2.83 7.05 8.89
C LYS A 249 1.40 7.25 9.37
N TYR A 250 0.50 6.33 9.02
CA TYR A 250 -0.89 6.39 9.45
C TYR A 250 -1.02 6.32 10.98
N PHE A 251 -0.31 5.41 11.63
CA PHE A 251 -0.35 5.26 13.07
C PHE A 251 0.29 6.45 13.79
N ALA A 252 1.41 6.96 13.31
CA ALA A 252 2.06 8.15 13.87
C ALA A 252 1.13 9.37 13.87
N ASN A 253 0.34 9.55 12.78
CA ASN A 253 -0.61 10.66 12.65
C ASN A 253 -1.91 10.45 13.44
N SER A 254 -2.27 9.21 13.78
CA SER A 254 -3.52 8.91 14.49
C SER A 254 -3.48 9.13 16.01
N GLY A 255 -2.31 9.44 16.58
CA GLY A 255 -2.12 9.69 18.03
C GLY A 255 -2.39 8.46 18.91
N ARG A 256 -2.42 7.26 18.36
CA ARG A 256 -2.63 6.01 19.10
C ARG A 256 -1.30 5.38 19.46
N ASP A 257 -0.73 5.79 20.58
CA ASP A 257 0.57 5.30 21.07
C ASP A 257 0.54 3.90 21.75
N ASN A 258 -0.62 3.39 22.09
CA ASN A 258 -0.72 2.15 22.88
C ASN A 258 -1.10 0.94 22.00
N GLY A 259 -0.11 0.08 21.74
CA GLY A 259 -0.32 -1.23 21.11
C GLY A 259 -0.19 -1.24 19.61
N THR A 260 0.33 -0.21 18.98
CA THR A 260 0.67 -0.20 17.55
C THR A 260 1.84 -1.15 17.28
N PRO A 261 1.74 -2.05 16.31
CA PRO A 261 2.87 -2.88 15.91
C PRO A 261 4.02 -1.97 15.44
N GLN A 262 5.22 -2.18 15.99
CA GLN A 262 6.40 -1.47 15.53
C GLN A 262 6.80 -1.99 14.15
N VAL A 263 7.08 -1.07 13.23
CA VAL A 263 7.66 -1.40 11.93
C VAL A 263 9.10 -1.83 12.15
N GLN A 264 9.50 -2.88 11.46
CA GLN A 264 10.88 -3.35 11.44
C GLN A 264 11.59 -2.70 10.27
N HIS A 265 12.38 -1.66 10.55
CA HIS A 265 13.15 -0.97 9.50
C HIS A 265 14.34 -1.80 9.05
N VAL A 266 14.51 -1.90 7.73
CA VAL A 266 15.74 -2.36 7.08
C VAL A 266 16.39 -1.15 6.44
N LEU A 267 17.63 -0.85 6.82
CA LEU A 267 18.40 0.20 6.15
C LEU A 267 19.17 -0.42 4.97
N GLU A 268 18.82 0.01 3.78
CA GLU A 268 19.43 -0.45 2.53
C GLU A 268 20.46 0.56 2.05
N LEU A 269 21.68 0.11 1.85
CA LEU A 269 22.81 0.94 1.44
C LEU A 269 23.17 0.67 -0.03
N ASN A 270 23.40 1.75 -0.78
CA ASN A 270 23.87 1.68 -2.16
C ASN A 270 25.41 1.53 -2.21
N PRO A 271 25.94 0.34 -2.49
CA PRO A 271 27.39 0.11 -2.49
C PRO A 271 28.11 0.80 -3.67
N ARG A 272 27.37 1.27 -4.68
CA ARG A 272 27.91 2.02 -5.83
C ARG A 272 28.03 3.51 -5.54
N HIS A 273 27.40 4.01 -4.47
CA HIS A 273 27.44 5.41 -4.11
C HIS A 273 28.74 5.76 -3.36
N ARG A 274 29.32 6.94 -3.64
CA ARG A 274 30.58 7.40 -3.02
C ARG A 274 30.58 7.40 -1.49
N ILE A 275 29.41 7.67 -0.87
CA ILE A 275 29.27 7.68 0.58
C ILE A 275 29.53 6.30 1.18
N PHE A 276 29.17 5.22 0.49
CA PHE A 276 29.44 3.86 0.95
C PHE A 276 30.96 3.59 1.06
N SER A 277 31.75 3.99 0.07
CA SER A 277 33.21 3.83 0.12
C SER A 277 33.82 4.69 1.23
N THR A 278 33.34 5.92 1.44
CA THR A 278 33.81 6.79 2.53
C THR A 278 33.48 6.21 3.91
N LEU A 279 32.26 5.70 4.09
CA LEU A 279 31.81 5.04 5.31
C LEU A 279 32.67 3.80 5.61
N LYS A 280 32.92 2.96 4.58
CA LYS A 280 33.77 1.79 4.69
C LYS A 280 35.20 2.18 5.08
N GLN A 281 35.77 3.20 4.47
CA GLN A 281 37.12 3.67 4.80
C GLN A 281 37.17 4.20 6.25
N ALA A 282 36.18 4.94 6.73
CA ALA A 282 36.10 5.37 8.11
C ALA A 282 36.07 4.18 9.09
N PHE A 283 35.29 3.15 8.76
CA PHE A 283 35.23 1.92 9.54
C PHE A 283 36.56 1.16 9.56
N ASP A 284 37.20 0.99 8.40
CA ASP A 284 38.50 0.30 8.27
C ASP A 284 39.62 1.03 9.03
N ASN A 285 39.52 2.38 9.14
CA ASN A 285 40.45 3.21 9.92
C ASN A 285 40.15 3.24 11.43
N GLY A 286 39.03 2.65 11.90
CA GLY A 286 38.62 2.63 13.30
C GLY A 286 38.07 3.96 13.80
N ASP A 287 37.61 4.85 12.89
CA ASP A 287 36.97 6.12 13.25
C ASP A 287 35.49 5.92 13.60
N GLU A 288 35.24 5.36 14.79
CA GLU A 288 33.90 5.07 15.26
C GLU A 288 32.97 6.32 15.31
N ALA A 289 33.55 7.49 15.61
CA ALA A 289 32.79 8.73 15.69
C ALA A 289 32.27 9.14 14.31
N LEU A 290 33.08 9.03 13.27
CA LEU A 290 32.70 9.34 11.91
C LEU A 290 31.70 8.29 11.36
N VAL A 291 31.93 7.00 11.66
CA VAL A 291 31.00 5.93 11.27
C VAL A 291 29.62 6.16 11.89
N LYS A 292 29.55 6.52 13.17
CA LYS A 292 28.28 6.82 13.85
C LYS A 292 27.55 8.01 13.22
N ARG A 293 28.27 9.08 12.85
CA ARG A 293 27.66 10.23 12.17
C ARG A 293 27.02 9.83 10.83
N TYR A 294 27.78 9.06 10.02
CA TYR A 294 27.24 8.55 8.75
C TYR A 294 26.04 7.64 8.97
N ALA A 295 26.07 6.74 9.96
CA ALA A 295 24.93 5.87 10.28
C ALA A 295 23.68 6.68 10.61
N THR A 296 23.80 7.66 11.52
CA THR A 296 22.69 8.55 11.89
C THR A 296 22.15 9.31 10.68
N VAL A 297 23.04 9.97 9.92
CA VAL A 297 22.59 10.79 8.78
C VAL A 297 21.96 9.93 7.69
N LEU A 298 22.50 8.78 7.35
CA LEU A 298 21.93 7.88 6.34
C LEU A 298 20.55 7.35 6.75
N TYR A 299 20.38 6.96 8.00
CA TYR A 299 19.11 6.46 8.50
C TYR A 299 18.06 7.57 8.58
N ASP A 300 18.37 8.67 9.25
CA ASP A 300 17.43 9.78 9.44
C ASP A 300 17.05 10.44 8.11
N GLN A 301 18.02 10.57 7.17
CA GLN A 301 17.74 11.07 5.82
C GLN A 301 16.81 10.12 5.05
N SER A 302 16.96 8.81 5.25
CA SER A 302 16.08 7.82 4.62
C SER A 302 14.66 7.89 5.19
N LEU A 303 14.49 8.12 6.51
CA LEU A 303 13.19 8.40 7.12
C LEU A 303 12.52 9.62 6.50
N LEU A 304 13.26 10.74 6.41
CA LEU A 304 12.74 11.99 5.82
C LEU A 304 12.32 11.80 4.35
N ALA A 305 13.13 11.09 3.58
CA ALA A 305 12.85 10.84 2.16
C ALA A 305 11.57 10.02 1.96
N GLU A 306 11.25 9.14 2.90
CA GLU A 306 9.98 8.39 2.92
C GLU A 306 8.86 9.15 3.66
N GLY A 307 9.09 10.37 4.15
CA GLY A 307 8.07 11.18 4.85
C GLY A 307 7.79 10.74 6.29
N LEU A 308 8.74 10.01 6.90
CA LEU A 308 8.67 9.60 8.30
C LEU A 308 9.33 10.63 9.22
N PRO A 309 8.87 10.78 10.47
CA PRO A 309 9.46 11.72 11.42
C PRO A 309 10.81 11.22 11.94
N ILE A 310 11.76 12.15 12.12
CA ILE A 310 13.00 11.88 12.85
C ILE A 310 12.73 12.04 14.36
N LYS A 311 13.17 11.07 15.17
CA LYS A 311 13.00 11.10 16.62
C LYS A 311 13.87 12.15 17.31
N ASP A 312 15.12 12.31 16.87
CA ASP A 312 16.09 13.25 17.45
C ASP A 312 16.63 14.21 16.37
N MET A 313 15.79 15.16 15.97
CA MET A 313 16.14 16.20 14.99
C MET A 313 17.39 17.02 15.39
N PRO A 314 17.63 17.41 16.67
CA PRO A 314 18.86 18.08 17.06
C PRO A 314 20.12 17.26 16.78
N SER A 315 20.13 15.97 17.13
CA SER A 315 21.27 15.08 16.88
C SER A 315 21.51 14.88 15.37
N TYR A 316 20.46 14.72 14.59
CA TYR A 316 20.55 14.67 13.15
C TYR A 316 21.17 15.93 12.55
N ALA A 317 20.64 17.13 12.91
CA ALA A 317 21.15 18.40 12.42
C ALA A 317 22.64 18.58 12.78
N LYS A 318 23.03 18.24 14.01
CA LYS A 318 24.43 18.29 14.43
C LYS A 318 25.30 17.35 13.60
N ALA A 319 24.88 16.11 13.37
CA ALA A 319 25.64 15.16 12.58
C ALA A 319 25.83 15.64 11.12
N VAL A 320 24.80 16.25 10.53
CA VAL A 320 24.89 16.86 9.20
C VAL A 320 25.92 17.98 9.18
N TYR A 321 25.89 18.92 10.13
CA TYR A 321 26.88 20.03 10.19
C TYR A 321 28.31 19.54 10.37
N GLU A 322 28.52 18.45 11.11
CA GLU A 322 29.84 17.88 11.36
C GLU A 322 30.39 17.10 10.12
N LEU A 323 29.52 16.74 9.16
CA LEU A 323 29.91 16.10 7.90
C LEU A 323 30.13 17.08 6.75
N MET A 324 29.65 18.33 6.86
CA MET A 324 29.88 19.42 5.89
C MET A 324 31.25 20.04 6.07
#